data_3d3478c22186110209f5c6bad21befa9
#
_entry.id   3d3478c22186110209f5c6bad21befa9
#
_cell.length_a   1.000
_cell.length_b   1.000
_cell.length_c   1.000
_cell.angle_alpha   90.00
_cell.angle_beta   90.00
_cell.angle_gamma   90.00
#
_symmetry.space_group_name_H-M   'P 1'
#
loop_
_entity.id
_entity.type
_entity.pdbx_description
1 polymer ?
#
loop_
_entity_poly.entity_id
_entity_poly.type
_entity_poly.pdbx_seq_one_letter_code
_entity_poly.pdbx_strand_id
1 'polypeptide(L)'
;MISSSGFFNDGSADSPKLRVYLNMDNLGDLRTDSSWPHLEEFSGYQRLVADGFEGVQLTTNDTALATAPIPYCGLDRINTPAEADKVAAKHAERGDLCITVHAGWGLEDEDATSRLVEAILTASSQRRLPIFIETHRATITQDLWRTVQITKVFPEVRFNGDFGHYYCGQELVYGDWKSKLEFMAPIFDRVGFMHGRIASPGCMQVSIDSDLTARPRQAHGEINYLDHFKELWTRAMLGFLRTAQPGDVLIFAPELLSGRNYYARMFPNSAGTLFEETDRYAQALLYKDLARACFAEAAKLVKECD
;
A
#
# COMPACT_ATOMS: atom_id res chain seq x y z
N MET A 1 8.59 16.34 0.35
CA MET A 1 9.73 16.46 1.29
C MET A 1 9.58 15.41 2.37
N ILE A 2 10.64 15.04 3.09
CA ILE A 2 10.55 14.19 4.28
C ILE A 2 10.36 15.08 5.51
N SER A 3 9.37 14.78 6.36
CA SER A 3 9.14 15.50 7.61
C SER A 3 10.03 14.95 8.73
N SER A 4 10.05 15.63 9.88
CA SER A 4 10.73 15.10 11.09
C SER A 4 10.08 13.82 11.63
N SER A 5 8.81 13.56 11.27
CA SER A 5 8.13 12.30 11.55
C SER A 5 8.52 11.16 10.58
N GLY A 6 9.30 11.44 9.53
CA GLY A 6 9.71 10.48 8.51
C GLY A 6 8.66 10.23 7.42
N PHE A 7 7.54 10.95 7.42
CA PHE A 7 6.50 10.84 6.41
C PHE A 7 6.75 11.75 5.20
N PHE A 8 6.02 11.50 4.12
CA PHE A 8 5.95 12.45 3.02
C PHE A 8 5.20 13.70 3.48
N ASN A 9 5.83 14.88 3.29
CA ASN A 9 5.27 16.17 3.62
C ASN A 9 5.16 17.02 2.35
N ASP A 10 3.99 17.61 2.10
CA ASP A 10 3.74 18.43 0.91
C ASP A 10 4.13 19.92 1.08
N GLY A 11 4.64 20.28 2.25
CA GLY A 11 5.09 21.64 2.58
C GLY A 11 3.97 22.61 2.96
N SER A 12 2.72 22.14 3.04
CA SER A 12 1.61 22.98 3.50
C SER A 12 1.55 23.06 5.03
N ALA A 13 0.80 24.03 5.54
CA ALA A 13 0.45 24.13 6.96
C ALA A 13 -0.88 23.41 7.29
N ASP A 14 -1.46 22.69 6.33
CA ASP A 14 -2.70 21.98 6.52
C ASP A 14 -2.56 20.84 7.53
N SER A 15 -3.67 20.45 8.14
CA SER A 15 -3.71 19.23 8.96
C SER A 15 -3.28 18.00 8.14
N PRO A 16 -2.73 16.97 8.80
CA PRO A 16 -2.39 15.71 8.14
C PRO A 16 -3.56 15.17 7.32
N LYS A 17 -3.26 14.64 6.13
CA LYS A 17 -4.30 14.27 5.17
C LYS A 17 -4.02 12.95 4.46
N LEU A 18 -5.09 12.34 3.97
CA LEU A 18 -5.03 11.21 3.06
C LEU A 18 -5.03 11.72 1.62
N ARG A 19 -4.18 11.16 0.77
CA ARG A 19 -4.29 11.23 -0.69
C ARG A 19 -4.43 9.84 -1.28
N VAL A 20 -5.33 9.70 -2.23
CA VAL A 20 -5.53 8.43 -2.91
C VAL A 20 -4.90 8.48 -4.30
N TYR A 21 -3.91 7.61 -4.48
CA TYR A 21 -3.20 7.39 -5.75
C TYR A 21 -3.68 6.10 -6.39
N LEU A 22 -3.42 5.88 -7.67
CA LEU A 22 -3.60 4.59 -8.31
C LEU A 22 -2.23 3.96 -8.59
N ASN A 23 -2.00 2.73 -8.12
CA ASN A 23 -0.88 1.95 -8.61
C ASN A 23 -1.16 1.57 -10.08
N MET A 24 -0.27 1.95 -10.99
CA MET A 24 -0.51 1.83 -12.44
C MET A 24 -0.56 0.39 -12.94
N ASP A 25 -0.03 -0.58 -12.19
CA ASP A 25 -0.16 -2.00 -12.50
C ASP A 25 -1.63 -2.50 -12.47
N ASN A 26 -2.54 -1.74 -11.80
CA ASN A 26 -3.98 -2.00 -11.91
C ASN A 26 -4.49 -1.96 -13.34
N LEU A 27 -3.90 -1.13 -14.18
CA LEU A 27 -4.32 -0.91 -15.57
C LEU A 27 -3.65 -1.85 -16.57
N GLY A 28 -2.66 -2.61 -16.12
CA GLY A 28 -1.99 -3.60 -16.96
C GLY A 28 -2.89 -4.81 -17.25
N ASP A 29 -2.96 -5.25 -18.51
CA ASP A 29 -3.72 -6.45 -18.93
C ASP A 29 -5.18 -6.48 -18.47
N LEU A 30 -5.86 -5.35 -18.49
CA LEU A 30 -7.28 -5.28 -18.15
C LEU A 30 -8.12 -6.09 -19.14
N ARG A 31 -9.23 -6.60 -18.66
CA ARG A 31 -10.25 -7.26 -19.47
C ARG A 31 -10.78 -6.29 -20.54
N THR A 32 -11.18 -6.82 -21.67
CA THR A 32 -11.75 -6.01 -22.77
C THR A 32 -13.07 -5.33 -22.41
N ASP A 33 -13.79 -5.87 -21.41
CA ASP A 33 -15.02 -5.33 -20.84
C ASP A 33 -14.80 -4.54 -19.54
N SER A 34 -13.55 -4.14 -19.24
CA SER A 34 -13.24 -3.29 -18.10
C SER A 34 -13.92 -1.92 -18.23
N SER A 35 -14.30 -1.37 -17.08
CA SER A 35 -14.83 -0.01 -16.98
C SER A 35 -13.75 1.07 -17.24
N TRP A 36 -12.47 0.68 -17.29
CA TRP A 36 -11.40 1.56 -17.74
C TRP A 36 -11.49 1.74 -19.26
N PRO A 37 -11.75 2.95 -19.76
CA PRO A 37 -11.69 3.18 -21.18
C PRO A 37 -10.24 3.07 -21.66
N HIS A 38 -10.02 2.38 -22.77
CA HIS A 38 -8.70 2.32 -23.41
C HIS A 38 -8.38 3.69 -24.02
N LEU A 39 -7.83 4.58 -23.18
CA LEU A 39 -7.48 5.94 -23.52
C LEU A 39 -5.99 6.05 -23.84
N GLU A 40 -5.62 7.04 -24.65
CA GLU A 40 -4.22 7.48 -24.72
C GLU A 40 -3.74 7.96 -23.34
N GLU A 41 -2.45 7.84 -23.07
CA GLU A 41 -1.84 8.05 -21.75
C GLU A 41 -2.25 9.39 -21.10
N PHE A 42 -2.17 10.49 -21.82
CA PHE A 42 -2.56 11.81 -21.30
C PHE A 42 -4.05 11.89 -20.91
N SER A 43 -4.93 11.35 -21.74
CA SER A 43 -6.36 11.28 -21.47
C SER A 43 -6.65 10.34 -20.30
N GLY A 44 -5.82 9.32 -20.10
CA GLY A 44 -5.87 8.42 -18.97
C GLY A 44 -5.65 9.15 -17.64
N TYR A 45 -4.65 10.02 -17.53
CA TYR A 45 -4.43 10.82 -16.31
C TYR A 45 -5.58 11.77 -16.01
N GLN A 46 -6.14 12.43 -17.03
CA GLN A 46 -7.32 13.28 -16.85
C GLN A 46 -8.51 12.49 -16.32
N ARG A 47 -8.69 11.27 -16.82
CA ARG A 47 -9.72 10.35 -16.33
C ARG A 47 -9.50 9.98 -14.88
N LEU A 48 -8.28 9.64 -14.46
CA LEU A 48 -7.97 9.33 -13.07
C LEU A 48 -8.30 10.50 -12.14
N VAL A 49 -7.95 11.72 -12.53
CA VAL A 49 -8.29 12.93 -11.77
C VAL A 49 -9.82 13.11 -11.68
N ALA A 50 -10.54 12.92 -12.79
CA ALA A 50 -12.01 13.01 -12.81
C ALA A 50 -12.67 11.96 -11.91
N ASP A 51 -12.09 10.76 -11.82
CA ASP A 51 -12.54 9.68 -10.95
C ASP A 51 -12.05 9.83 -9.49
N GLY A 52 -11.33 10.93 -9.19
CA GLY A 52 -10.97 11.35 -7.84
C GLY A 52 -9.67 10.75 -7.32
N PHE A 53 -8.78 10.24 -8.18
CA PHE A 53 -7.40 9.94 -7.81
C PHE A 53 -6.57 11.23 -7.83
N GLU A 54 -5.67 11.37 -6.85
CA GLU A 54 -4.87 12.60 -6.63
C GLU A 54 -3.42 12.41 -7.07
N GLY A 55 -3.07 11.22 -7.57
CA GLY A 55 -1.76 10.86 -8.04
C GLY A 55 -1.70 9.41 -8.53
N VAL A 56 -0.51 9.01 -8.96
CA VAL A 56 -0.23 7.64 -9.41
C VAL A 56 1.04 7.09 -8.75
N GLN A 57 1.08 5.77 -8.60
CA GLN A 57 2.29 5.05 -8.25
C GLN A 57 2.83 4.32 -9.48
N LEU A 58 4.11 4.50 -9.73
CA LEU A 58 4.82 4.04 -10.92
C LEU A 58 5.85 2.99 -10.55
N THR A 59 6.01 1.98 -11.40
CA THR A 59 7.13 1.06 -11.29
C THR A 59 8.42 1.67 -11.83
N THR A 60 9.54 0.97 -11.65
CA THR A 60 10.87 1.42 -12.06
C THR A 60 11.04 1.62 -13.56
N ASN A 61 10.23 0.93 -14.37
CA ASN A 61 10.36 0.90 -15.82
C ASN A 61 9.55 1.98 -16.54
N ASP A 62 8.70 2.71 -15.80
CA ASP A 62 7.89 3.78 -16.36
C ASP A 62 8.73 5.04 -16.56
N THR A 63 9.37 5.16 -17.71
CA THR A 63 10.22 6.31 -18.06
C THR A 63 9.45 7.50 -18.66
N ALA A 64 8.20 7.28 -19.07
CA ALA A 64 7.42 8.25 -19.85
C ALA A 64 6.88 9.44 -19.05
N LEU A 65 7.10 9.50 -17.74
CA LEU A 65 6.29 10.31 -16.83
C LEU A 65 6.93 11.57 -16.25
N ALA A 66 8.12 11.94 -16.68
CA ALA A 66 8.69 13.26 -16.33
C ALA A 66 7.77 14.46 -16.74
N THR A 67 6.72 14.18 -17.50
CA THR A 67 5.72 15.14 -17.96
C THR A 67 4.29 14.79 -17.51
N ALA A 68 4.12 13.84 -16.57
CA ALA A 68 2.79 13.49 -16.09
C ALA A 68 2.09 14.70 -15.45
N PRO A 69 0.86 15.02 -15.86
CA PRO A 69 0.13 16.16 -15.32
C PRO A 69 -0.49 15.88 -13.94
N ILE A 70 -0.02 14.85 -13.25
CA ILE A 70 -0.53 14.37 -11.97
C ILE A 70 0.66 14.03 -11.05
N PRO A 71 0.59 14.28 -9.74
CA PRO A 71 1.62 13.85 -8.78
C PRO A 71 1.89 12.35 -8.84
N TYR A 72 3.15 11.95 -8.65
CA TYR A 72 3.51 10.54 -8.70
C TYR A 72 4.53 10.16 -7.62
N CYS A 73 4.54 8.89 -7.29
CA CYS A 73 5.50 8.23 -6.40
C CYS A 73 6.00 6.94 -7.05
N GLY A 74 7.05 6.36 -6.48
CA GLY A 74 7.71 5.18 -7.06
C GLY A 74 7.44 3.88 -6.30
N LEU A 75 7.70 2.77 -6.99
CA LEU A 75 7.82 1.44 -6.44
C LEU A 75 9.10 0.80 -6.98
N ASP A 76 9.96 0.28 -6.12
CA ASP A 76 11.19 -0.41 -6.53
C ASP A 76 11.54 -1.55 -5.56
N ARG A 77 12.70 -2.16 -5.77
CA ARG A 77 13.23 -3.22 -4.92
C ARG A 77 14.66 -2.90 -4.50
N ILE A 78 15.00 -3.18 -3.24
CA ILE A 78 16.34 -3.06 -2.67
C ILE A 78 16.67 -4.40 -2.00
N ASN A 79 17.54 -5.21 -2.62
CA ASN A 79 17.88 -6.53 -2.12
C ASN A 79 19.14 -6.54 -1.26
N THR A 80 20.01 -5.56 -1.43
CA THR A 80 21.27 -5.45 -0.70
C THR A 80 21.51 -4.01 -0.22
N PRO A 81 22.29 -3.81 0.87
CA PRO A 81 22.65 -2.47 1.32
C PRO A 81 23.30 -1.59 0.25
N ALA A 82 24.08 -2.18 -0.65
CA ALA A 82 24.77 -1.46 -1.73
C ALA A 82 23.84 -0.89 -2.80
N GLU A 83 22.61 -1.38 -2.89
CA GLU A 83 21.61 -0.88 -3.85
C GLU A 83 20.83 0.33 -3.33
N ALA A 84 20.79 0.55 -2.00
CA ALA A 84 19.89 1.51 -1.39
C ALA A 84 20.08 2.93 -1.90
N ASP A 85 21.31 3.44 -1.91
CA ASP A 85 21.59 4.80 -2.40
C ASP A 85 21.33 4.93 -3.91
N LYS A 86 21.66 3.92 -4.70
CA LYS A 86 21.43 3.93 -6.15
C LYS A 86 19.93 4.00 -6.48
N VAL A 87 19.11 3.22 -5.79
CA VAL A 87 17.66 3.24 -5.97
C VAL A 87 17.09 4.58 -5.52
N ALA A 88 17.47 5.08 -4.34
CA ALA A 88 17.02 6.36 -3.85
C ALA A 88 17.43 7.53 -4.77
N ALA A 89 18.66 7.53 -5.29
CA ALA A 89 19.14 8.52 -6.25
C ALA A 89 18.30 8.54 -7.53
N LYS A 90 18.07 7.37 -8.14
CA LYS A 90 17.26 7.21 -9.35
C LYS A 90 15.87 7.83 -9.20
N HIS A 91 15.19 7.54 -8.08
CA HIS A 91 13.86 8.06 -7.84
C HIS A 91 13.84 9.55 -7.47
N ALA A 92 14.84 10.02 -6.72
CA ALA A 92 15.00 11.44 -6.45
C ALA A 92 15.26 12.25 -7.74
N GLU A 93 16.10 11.75 -8.66
CA GLU A 93 16.36 12.35 -9.97
C GLU A 93 15.13 12.33 -10.87
N ARG A 94 14.29 11.29 -10.80
CA ARG A 94 13.01 11.24 -11.51
C ARG A 94 11.99 12.25 -10.96
N GLY A 95 12.16 12.70 -9.72
CA GLY A 95 11.25 13.66 -9.07
C GLY A 95 10.09 13.00 -8.33
N ASP A 96 10.23 11.74 -7.93
CA ASP A 96 9.24 11.03 -7.13
C ASP A 96 9.02 11.73 -5.77
N LEU A 97 7.78 11.85 -5.37
CA LEU A 97 7.43 12.44 -4.07
C LEU A 97 7.87 11.58 -2.89
N CYS A 98 7.81 10.27 -3.05
CA CYS A 98 8.27 9.22 -2.15
C CYS A 98 8.37 7.91 -2.93
N ILE A 99 8.92 6.86 -2.29
CA ILE A 99 8.93 5.52 -2.87
C ILE A 99 8.50 4.47 -1.86
N THR A 100 7.90 3.40 -2.34
CA THR A 100 7.76 2.14 -1.62
C THR A 100 8.80 1.14 -2.12
N VAL A 101 9.31 0.29 -1.24
CA VAL A 101 10.33 -0.69 -1.63
C VAL A 101 10.04 -2.07 -1.07
N HIS A 102 10.21 -3.09 -1.92
CA HIS A 102 10.41 -4.46 -1.47
C HIS A 102 11.86 -4.59 -0.98
N ALA A 103 12.08 -4.90 0.29
CA ALA A 103 13.42 -5.00 0.88
C ALA A 103 13.83 -6.46 1.11
N GLY A 104 14.92 -6.89 0.49
CA GLY A 104 15.42 -8.25 0.59
C GLY A 104 14.51 -9.33 -0.01
N TRP A 105 14.78 -10.58 0.33
CA TRP A 105 14.06 -11.76 -0.16
C TRP A 105 13.37 -12.57 0.93
N GLY A 106 13.49 -12.15 2.22
CA GLY A 106 12.96 -12.88 3.37
C GLY A 106 13.85 -14.05 3.82
N LEU A 107 15.05 -14.15 3.27
CA LEU A 107 16.05 -15.15 3.64
C LEU A 107 17.17 -14.56 4.51
N GLU A 108 17.14 -13.27 4.74
CA GLU A 108 18.10 -12.52 5.53
C GLU A 108 17.96 -12.89 7.01
N ASP A 109 19.10 -13.11 7.69
CA ASP A 109 19.17 -13.18 9.14
C ASP A 109 18.96 -11.79 9.78
N GLU A 110 18.97 -11.71 11.10
CA GLU A 110 18.74 -10.45 11.84
C GLU A 110 19.81 -9.39 11.53
N ASP A 111 21.07 -9.79 11.41
CA ASP A 111 22.18 -8.90 11.10
C ASP A 111 22.10 -8.36 9.67
N ALA A 112 21.82 -9.23 8.70
CA ALA A 112 21.63 -8.83 7.30
C ALA A 112 20.40 -7.93 7.14
N THR A 113 19.31 -8.24 7.83
CA THR A 113 18.11 -7.41 7.89
C THR A 113 18.42 -6.03 8.45
N SER A 114 19.15 -5.96 9.57
CA SER A 114 19.52 -4.69 10.21
C SER A 114 20.38 -3.82 9.27
N ARG A 115 21.41 -4.40 8.64
CA ARG A 115 22.25 -3.67 7.68
C ARG A 115 21.45 -3.15 6.48
N LEU A 116 20.46 -3.91 6.01
CA LEU A 116 19.63 -3.49 4.88
C LEU A 116 18.71 -2.33 5.27
N VAL A 117 18.04 -2.42 6.43
CA VAL A 117 17.19 -1.34 6.93
C VAL A 117 18.00 -0.06 7.19
N GLU A 118 19.16 -0.16 7.82
CA GLU A 118 20.06 0.98 8.06
C GLU A 118 20.48 1.67 6.76
N ALA A 119 20.82 0.89 5.72
CA ALA A 119 21.18 1.43 4.42
C ALA A 119 20.00 2.16 3.75
N ILE A 120 18.78 1.61 3.84
CA ILE A 120 17.57 2.24 3.32
C ILE A 120 17.27 3.57 4.04
N LEU A 121 17.35 3.59 5.37
CA LEU A 121 17.12 4.79 6.17
C LEU A 121 18.19 5.86 5.87
N THR A 122 19.43 5.46 5.74
CA THR A 122 20.55 6.35 5.37
C THR A 122 20.31 6.96 3.99
N ALA A 123 19.96 6.15 3.00
CA ALA A 123 19.67 6.62 1.64
C ALA A 123 18.48 7.58 1.60
N SER A 124 17.39 7.26 2.34
CA SER A 124 16.22 8.13 2.48
C SER A 124 16.61 9.51 3.02
N SER A 125 17.40 9.54 4.10
CA SER A 125 17.86 10.79 4.72
C SER A 125 18.77 11.60 3.79
N GLN A 126 19.78 10.96 3.17
CA GLN A 126 20.75 11.62 2.30
C GLN A 126 20.10 12.22 1.04
N ARG A 127 19.16 11.49 0.45
CA ARG A 127 18.43 11.92 -0.76
C ARG A 127 17.21 12.78 -0.46
N ARG A 128 16.84 12.96 0.82
CA ARG A 128 15.61 13.65 1.27
C ARG A 128 14.36 13.09 0.59
N LEU A 129 14.35 11.80 0.35
CA LEU A 129 13.26 11.07 -0.29
C LEU A 129 12.64 10.11 0.74
N PRO A 130 11.35 10.26 1.12
CA PRO A 130 10.71 9.29 1.98
C PRO A 130 10.70 7.90 1.32
N ILE A 131 11.20 6.89 2.04
CA ILE A 131 11.22 5.49 1.60
C ILE A 131 10.41 4.66 2.59
N PHE A 132 9.38 4.00 2.09
CA PHE A 132 8.49 3.14 2.86
C PHE A 132 8.77 1.67 2.54
N ILE A 133 9.21 0.90 3.53
CA ILE A 133 9.44 -0.55 3.38
C ILE A 133 8.08 -1.23 3.36
N GLU A 134 7.80 -2.00 2.32
CA GLU A 134 6.52 -2.69 2.20
C GLU A 134 6.45 -3.89 3.15
N THR A 135 5.29 -4.05 3.80
CA THR A 135 4.94 -5.28 4.52
C THR A 135 4.59 -6.37 3.50
N HIS A 136 5.58 -7.18 3.12
CA HIS A 136 5.45 -8.12 2.00
C HIS A 136 5.97 -9.51 2.37
N ARG A 137 5.17 -10.56 2.12
CA ARG A 137 5.45 -11.97 2.48
C ARG A 137 6.72 -12.59 1.86
N ALA A 138 7.34 -11.93 0.89
CA ALA A 138 8.58 -12.40 0.24
C ALA A 138 9.72 -11.39 0.40
N THR A 139 9.84 -10.77 1.58
CA THR A 139 10.85 -9.76 1.91
C THR A 139 11.26 -9.88 3.38
N ILE A 140 12.11 -8.99 3.89
CA ILE A 140 12.48 -8.95 5.32
C ILE A 140 11.32 -8.68 6.27
N THR A 141 10.18 -8.23 5.77
CA THR A 141 8.94 -7.99 6.53
C THR A 141 7.93 -9.13 6.36
N GLN A 142 8.37 -10.34 6.03
CA GLN A 142 7.52 -11.47 5.64
C GLN A 142 6.50 -11.92 6.71
N ASP A 143 6.75 -11.59 7.97
CA ASP A 143 5.88 -11.96 9.08
C ASP A 143 5.81 -10.85 10.15
N LEU A 144 4.75 -10.92 10.98
CA LEU A 144 4.48 -9.94 12.01
C LEU A 144 5.58 -9.87 13.06
N TRP A 145 6.09 -11.02 13.50
CA TRP A 145 7.10 -11.06 14.57
C TRP A 145 8.37 -10.33 14.11
N ARG A 146 8.90 -10.68 12.94
CA ARG A 146 10.09 -10.08 12.36
C ARG A 146 9.90 -8.57 12.16
N THR A 147 8.76 -8.16 11.62
CA THR A 147 8.47 -6.74 11.37
C THR A 147 8.39 -5.95 12.68
N VAL A 148 7.78 -6.49 13.73
CA VAL A 148 7.78 -5.87 15.06
C VAL A 148 9.20 -5.80 15.66
N GLN A 149 10.09 -6.80 15.43
CA GLN A 149 11.49 -6.66 15.88
C GLN A 149 12.20 -5.51 15.14
N ILE A 150 11.99 -5.35 13.83
CA ILE A 150 12.53 -4.21 13.06
C ILE A 150 12.10 -2.87 13.70
N THR A 151 10.84 -2.72 14.12
CA THR A 151 10.38 -1.48 14.76
C THR A 151 11.05 -1.16 16.09
N LYS A 152 11.54 -2.18 16.81
CA LYS A 152 12.26 -2.00 18.08
C LYS A 152 13.70 -1.54 17.88
N VAL A 153 14.33 -2.02 16.81
CA VAL A 153 15.72 -1.68 16.48
C VAL A 153 15.78 -0.32 15.75
N PHE A 154 14.80 -0.05 14.89
CA PHE A 154 14.73 1.14 14.04
C PHE A 154 13.40 1.88 14.29
N PRO A 155 13.27 2.69 15.34
CA PRO A 155 12.03 3.40 15.65
C PRO A 155 11.61 4.40 14.56
N GLU A 156 12.55 4.87 13.74
CA GLU A 156 12.34 5.78 12.63
C GLU A 156 11.86 5.09 11.32
N VAL A 157 11.88 3.74 11.25
CA VAL A 157 11.41 3.03 10.06
C VAL A 157 9.96 3.39 9.74
N ARG A 158 9.66 3.52 8.45
CA ARG A 158 8.30 3.75 7.96
C ARG A 158 7.91 2.68 6.96
N PHE A 159 6.65 2.28 7.00
CA PHE A 159 6.14 1.18 6.21
C PHE A 159 5.13 1.63 5.16
N ASN A 160 5.13 0.89 4.04
CA ASN A 160 3.98 0.74 3.19
C ASN A 160 3.18 -0.46 3.70
N GLY A 161 1.98 -0.21 4.22
CA GLY A 161 1.12 -1.23 4.80
C GLY A 161 0.32 -1.98 3.73
N ASP A 162 0.88 -3.04 3.13
CA ASP A 162 0.08 -4.06 2.43
C ASP A 162 -0.24 -5.21 3.40
N PHE A 163 -1.36 -5.07 4.09
CA PHE A 163 -1.78 -6.07 5.07
C PHE A 163 -2.34 -7.34 4.44
N GLY A 164 -2.62 -7.34 3.13
CA GLY A 164 -3.01 -8.53 2.39
C GLY A 164 -1.97 -9.64 2.49
N HIS A 165 -0.69 -9.27 2.52
CA HIS A 165 0.41 -10.24 2.67
C HIS A 165 0.40 -10.96 4.00
N TYR A 166 0.14 -10.26 5.11
CA TYR A 166 -0.01 -10.89 6.43
C TYR A 166 -1.30 -11.67 6.54
N TYR A 167 -2.39 -11.12 6.01
CA TYR A 167 -3.70 -11.76 6.10
C TYR A 167 -3.72 -13.13 5.43
N CYS A 168 -3.13 -13.23 4.25
CA CYS A 168 -2.95 -14.48 3.52
C CYS A 168 -1.79 -15.32 4.12
N GLY A 169 -0.60 -14.74 4.24
CA GLY A 169 0.62 -15.47 4.59
C GLY A 169 0.65 -16.04 6.01
N GLN A 170 -0.08 -15.44 6.93
CA GLN A 170 -0.15 -15.87 8.32
C GLN A 170 -1.58 -16.25 8.75
N GLU A 171 -2.48 -16.39 7.78
CA GLU A 171 -3.86 -16.82 8.04
C GLU A 171 -4.50 -16.02 9.19
N LEU A 172 -4.42 -14.68 9.13
CA LEU A 172 -4.83 -13.81 10.24
C LEU A 172 -6.29 -13.98 10.68
N VAL A 173 -7.11 -14.55 9.81
CA VAL A 173 -8.52 -14.82 10.05
C VAL A 173 -8.76 -15.80 11.20
N TYR A 174 -7.79 -16.67 11.50
CA TYR A 174 -7.94 -17.68 12.56
C TYR A 174 -7.37 -17.18 13.88
N GLY A 175 -7.92 -17.70 15.00
CA GLY A 175 -7.49 -17.39 16.34
C GLY A 175 -7.98 -16.04 16.87
N ASP A 176 -7.29 -15.49 17.88
CA ASP A 176 -7.70 -14.25 18.53
C ASP A 176 -7.29 -13.03 17.72
N TRP A 177 -8.24 -12.46 17.01
CA TRP A 177 -8.09 -11.28 16.17
C TRP A 177 -7.58 -10.06 16.95
N LYS A 178 -8.14 -9.83 18.14
CA LYS A 178 -7.79 -8.67 18.97
C LYS A 178 -6.33 -8.71 19.40
N SER A 179 -5.87 -9.85 19.91
CA SER A 179 -4.46 -10.04 20.31
C SER A 179 -3.49 -9.84 19.13
N LYS A 180 -3.88 -10.26 17.92
CA LYS A 180 -3.07 -10.01 16.71
C LYS A 180 -2.96 -8.53 16.40
N LEU A 181 -4.06 -7.80 16.46
CA LEU A 181 -4.06 -6.35 16.23
C LEU A 181 -3.25 -5.59 17.28
N GLU A 182 -3.32 -6.01 18.55
CA GLU A 182 -2.49 -5.45 19.62
C GLU A 182 -1.00 -5.71 19.35
N PHE A 183 -0.64 -6.89 18.89
CA PHE A 183 0.73 -7.24 18.51
C PHE A 183 1.23 -6.40 17.32
N MET A 184 0.33 -6.06 16.39
CA MET A 184 0.64 -5.24 15.20
C MET A 184 0.74 -3.73 15.50
N ALA A 185 0.35 -3.25 16.68
CA ALA A 185 0.30 -1.83 16.98
C ALA A 185 1.59 -1.06 16.64
N PRO A 186 2.82 -1.58 16.91
CA PRO A 186 4.05 -0.89 16.51
C PRO A 186 4.23 -0.72 14.99
N ILE A 187 3.59 -1.59 14.19
CA ILE A 187 3.60 -1.48 12.72
C ILE A 187 2.62 -0.38 12.29
N PHE A 188 1.39 -0.39 12.83
CA PHE A 188 0.37 0.63 12.52
C PHE A 188 0.88 2.06 12.78
N ASP A 189 1.58 2.28 13.88
CA ASP A 189 2.14 3.60 14.23
C ASP A 189 3.23 4.10 13.27
N ARG A 190 3.67 3.27 12.32
CA ARG A 190 4.76 3.57 11.38
C ARG A 190 4.34 3.54 9.91
N VAL A 191 3.07 3.35 9.65
CA VAL A 191 2.55 3.34 8.27
C VAL A 191 2.48 4.76 7.73
N GLY A 192 3.21 5.03 6.65
CA GLY A 192 3.21 6.31 5.92
C GLY A 192 2.74 6.19 4.47
N PHE A 193 2.56 4.96 4.03
CA PHE A 193 2.00 4.60 2.73
C PHE A 193 1.16 3.33 2.88
N MET A 194 0.15 3.13 2.05
CA MET A 194 -0.68 1.93 2.10
C MET A 194 -0.97 1.41 0.70
N HIS A 195 -0.69 0.12 0.47
CA HIS A 195 -1.28 -0.60 -0.65
C HIS A 195 -2.67 -1.11 -0.25
N GLY A 196 -3.67 -0.70 -1.01
CA GLY A 196 -5.05 -1.15 -0.83
C GLY A 196 -5.26 -2.49 -1.51
N ARG A 197 -5.33 -3.55 -0.71
CA ARG A 197 -5.63 -4.90 -1.16
C ARG A 197 -6.41 -5.63 -0.07
N ILE A 198 -7.50 -6.27 -0.45
CA ILE A 198 -8.27 -7.16 0.43
C ILE A 198 -7.96 -8.59 0.03
N ALA A 199 -7.52 -9.38 1.00
CA ALA A 199 -7.12 -10.77 0.84
C ALA A 199 -8.03 -11.72 1.63
N SER A 200 -7.93 -13.00 1.35
CA SER A 200 -8.42 -14.09 2.18
C SER A 200 -7.25 -15.00 2.57
N PRO A 201 -7.42 -15.98 3.46
CA PRO A 201 -6.33 -16.92 3.78
C PRO A 201 -5.76 -17.65 2.58
N GLY A 202 -6.57 -17.89 1.57
CA GLY A 202 -6.17 -18.65 0.37
C GLY A 202 -5.94 -17.81 -0.88
N CYS A 203 -6.21 -16.51 -0.85
CA CYS A 203 -6.11 -15.63 -2.03
C CYS A 203 -5.60 -14.25 -1.65
N MET A 204 -4.60 -13.78 -2.37
CA MET A 204 -4.03 -12.45 -2.15
C MET A 204 -4.96 -11.31 -2.52
N GLN A 205 -5.93 -11.57 -3.40
CA GLN A 205 -6.83 -10.54 -3.89
C GLN A 205 -8.23 -11.14 -4.04
N VAL A 206 -9.18 -10.58 -3.31
CA VAL A 206 -10.59 -10.94 -3.39
C VAL A 206 -11.42 -9.70 -3.69
N SER A 207 -12.49 -9.89 -4.43
CA SER A 207 -13.41 -8.81 -4.79
C SER A 207 -14.30 -8.41 -3.63
N ILE A 208 -14.70 -7.15 -3.62
CA ILE A 208 -15.76 -6.63 -2.74
C ILE A 208 -16.96 -6.20 -3.58
N ASP A 209 -18.14 -6.25 -2.99
CA ASP A 209 -19.36 -5.77 -3.62
C ASP A 209 -19.40 -4.23 -3.67
N SER A 210 -20.17 -3.68 -4.61
CA SER A 210 -20.37 -2.22 -4.74
C SER A 210 -21.06 -1.60 -3.54
N ASP A 211 -21.83 -2.38 -2.79
CA ASP A 211 -22.30 -2.00 -1.46
C ASP A 211 -21.21 -2.34 -0.43
N LEU A 212 -20.50 -1.31 0.03
CA LEU A 212 -19.42 -1.45 1.02
C LEU A 212 -19.89 -1.94 2.39
N THR A 213 -21.21 -2.09 2.60
CA THR A 213 -21.78 -2.70 3.81
C THR A 213 -22.08 -4.17 3.64
N ALA A 214 -22.16 -4.67 2.41
CA ALA A 214 -22.43 -6.06 2.11
C ALA A 214 -21.27 -6.96 2.52
N ARG A 215 -21.60 -8.18 2.95
CA ARG A 215 -20.60 -9.20 3.21
C ARG A 215 -20.07 -9.72 1.87
N PRO A 216 -18.74 -9.78 1.66
CA PRO A 216 -18.20 -10.42 0.48
C PRO A 216 -18.71 -11.85 0.37
N ARG A 217 -19.05 -12.31 -0.84
CA ARG A 217 -19.55 -13.68 -1.12
C ARG A 217 -18.66 -14.79 -0.57
N GLN A 218 -17.43 -14.43 -0.17
CA GLN A 218 -16.37 -15.35 0.22
C GLN A 218 -15.98 -15.22 1.68
N ALA A 219 -16.82 -14.56 2.49
CA ALA A 219 -16.68 -14.59 3.92
C ALA A 219 -16.69 -16.06 4.40
N HIS A 220 -15.69 -16.44 5.19
CA HIS A 220 -15.60 -17.77 5.78
C HIS A 220 -16.40 -17.80 7.08
N GLY A 221 -17.50 -18.55 7.10
CA GLY A 221 -18.39 -18.59 8.25
C GLY A 221 -18.99 -17.21 8.57
N GLU A 222 -18.81 -16.73 9.80
CA GLU A 222 -19.27 -15.41 10.25
C GLU A 222 -18.25 -14.28 9.95
N ILE A 223 -17.06 -14.63 9.45
CA ILE A 223 -15.96 -13.69 9.23
C ILE A 223 -16.17 -12.95 7.93
N ASN A 224 -16.13 -11.63 8.00
CA ASN A 224 -16.16 -10.75 6.85
C ASN A 224 -14.79 -10.12 6.62
N TYR A 225 -14.10 -10.51 5.56
CA TYR A 225 -12.77 -9.97 5.22
C TYR A 225 -12.78 -8.46 5.06
N LEU A 226 -13.85 -7.88 4.52
CA LEU A 226 -14.00 -6.44 4.39
C LEU A 226 -13.96 -5.73 5.76
N ASP A 227 -14.62 -6.26 6.78
CA ASP A 227 -14.63 -5.67 8.12
C ASP A 227 -13.24 -5.74 8.76
N HIS A 228 -12.51 -6.85 8.59
CA HIS A 228 -11.13 -6.97 9.04
C HIS A 228 -10.22 -5.94 8.36
N PHE A 229 -10.35 -5.75 7.04
CA PHE A 229 -9.52 -4.77 6.32
C PHE A 229 -9.91 -3.33 6.64
N LYS A 230 -11.18 -3.04 6.88
CA LYS A 230 -11.60 -1.74 7.43
C LYS A 230 -10.90 -1.45 8.76
N GLU A 231 -10.86 -2.44 9.66
CA GLU A 231 -10.18 -2.29 10.95
C GLU A 231 -8.67 -2.12 10.79
N LEU A 232 -8.00 -2.94 9.97
CA LEU A 232 -6.56 -2.83 9.70
C LEU A 232 -6.20 -1.45 9.14
N TRP A 233 -6.95 -0.98 8.14
CA TRP A 233 -6.71 0.32 7.52
C TRP A 233 -7.00 1.48 8.47
N THR A 234 -8.10 1.42 9.22
CA THR A 234 -8.44 2.44 10.22
C THR A 234 -7.37 2.54 11.30
N ARG A 235 -6.83 1.41 11.80
CA ARG A 235 -5.75 1.41 12.81
C ARG A 235 -4.45 1.98 12.28
N ALA A 236 -4.07 1.67 11.04
CA ALA A 236 -2.89 2.25 10.40
C ALA A 236 -3.04 3.76 10.19
N MET A 237 -4.20 4.20 9.73
CA MET A 237 -4.54 5.63 9.57
C MET A 237 -4.58 6.37 10.91
N LEU A 238 -5.07 5.73 11.96
CA LEU A 238 -5.04 6.25 13.33
C LEU A 238 -3.60 6.40 13.84
N GLY A 239 -2.75 5.39 13.63
CA GLY A 239 -1.33 5.44 13.98
C GLY A 239 -0.61 6.59 13.27
N PHE A 240 -0.86 6.78 11.96
CA PHE A 240 -0.37 7.93 11.22
C PHE A 240 -0.83 9.26 11.85
N LEU A 241 -2.12 9.44 12.07
CA LEU A 241 -2.70 10.69 12.57
C LEU A 241 -2.18 11.08 13.97
N ARG A 242 -1.83 10.10 14.81
CA ARG A 242 -1.26 10.35 16.16
C ARG A 242 0.16 10.91 16.13
N THR A 243 0.90 10.67 15.06
CA THR A 243 2.33 11.02 14.97
C THR A 243 2.63 12.03 13.87
N ALA A 244 1.69 12.27 12.97
CA ALA A 244 1.84 13.15 11.83
C ALA A 244 1.84 14.64 12.24
N GLN A 245 2.51 15.45 11.45
CA GLN A 245 2.64 16.89 11.61
C GLN A 245 1.89 17.62 10.48
N PRO A 246 1.62 18.94 10.61
CA PRO A 246 1.05 19.72 9.52
C PRO A 246 1.80 19.50 8.20
N GLY A 247 1.06 19.32 7.12
CA GLY A 247 1.59 19.02 5.79
C GLY A 247 1.94 17.55 5.53
N ASP A 248 1.92 16.68 6.55
CA ASP A 248 2.15 15.26 6.34
C ASP A 248 0.99 14.61 5.59
N VAL A 249 1.33 13.71 4.68
CA VAL A 249 0.41 13.04 3.78
C VAL A 249 0.58 11.53 3.89
N LEU A 250 -0.50 10.84 4.21
CA LEU A 250 -0.61 9.41 4.01
C LEU A 250 -1.09 9.15 2.58
N ILE A 251 -0.35 8.35 1.83
CA ILE A 251 -0.79 7.93 0.51
C ILE A 251 -1.42 6.53 0.61
N PHE A 252 -2.62 6.38 0.06
CA PHE A 252 -3.27 5.10 -0.13
C PHE A 252 -3.35 4.80 -1.63
N ALA A 253 -2.80 3.68 -2.07
CA ALA A 253 -2.83 3.26 -3.46
C ALA A 253 -3.48 1.86 -3.57
N PRO A 254 -4.68 1.72 -4.16
CA PRO A 254 -5.14 0.41 -4.57
C PRO A 254 -4.08 -0.25 -5.45
N GLU A 255 -3.67 -1.47 -5.07
CA GLU A 255 -2.74 -2.28 -5.84
C GLU A 255 -3.38 -3.63 -6.16
N LEU A 256 -4.09 -3.67 -7.29
CA LEU A 256 -4.79 -4.85 -7.78
C LEU A 256 -4.07 -5.37 -9.01
N LEU A 257 -3.38 -6.47 -8.85
CA LEU A 257 -2.54 -7.04 -9.88
C LEU A 257 -3.29 -8.07 -10.73
N SER A 258 -2.85 -8.25 -11.97
CA SER A 258 -3.49 -9.16 -12.91
C SER A 258 -3.25 -10.64 -12.58
N GLY A 259 -3.99 -11.51 -13.23
CA GLY A 259 -3.79 -12.97 -13.19
C GLY A 259 -2.39 -13.40 -13.64
N ARG A 260 -1.68 -12.62 -14.46
CA ARG A 260 -0.26 -12.88 -14.81
C ARG A 260 0.66 -12.79 -13.60
N ASN A 261 0.32 -11.96 -12.63
CA ASN A 261 1.07 -11.81 -11.39
C ASN A 261 0.63 -12.83 -10.32
N TYR A 262 -0.30 -13.74 -10.65
CA TYR A 262 -0.88 -14.73 -9.74
C TYR A 262 -1.64 -14.15 -8.55
N TYR A 263 -2.10 -12.90 -8.63
CA TYR A 263 -2.86 -12.24 -7.56
C TYR A 263 -4.36 -12.24 -7.81
N ALA A 264 -4.80 -11.82 -9.00
CA ALA A 264 -6.22 -11.87 -9.35
C ALA A 264 -6.72 -13.31 -9.36
N ARG A 265 -7.92 -13.51 -8.83
CA ARG A 265 -8.60 -14.79 -8.91
C ARG A 265 -9.13 -15.00 -10.31
N MET A 266 -8.84 -16.19 -10.84
CA MET A 266 -9.18 -16.56 -12.21
C MET A 266 -10.26 -17.62 -12.20
N PHE A 267 -11.29 -17.45 -13.04
CA PHE A 267 -12.40 -18.39 -13.22
C PHE A 267 -12.51 -18.79 -14.69
N PRO A 268 -12.82 -20.06 -14.99
CA PRO A 268 -13.10 -20.47 -16.35
C PRO A 268 -14.52 -20.04 -16.79
N ASN A 269 -14.64 -19.57 -18.01
CA ASN A 269 -15.95 -19.45 -18.67
C ASN A 269 -16.43 -20.82 -19.23
N SER A 270 -17.57 -20.85 -19.89
CA SER A 270 -18.13 -22.08 -20.49
C SER A 270 -17.23 -22.72 -21.56
N ALA A 271 -16.33 -21.96 -22.16
CA ALA A 271 -15.33 -22.45 -23.13
C ALA A 271 -14.00 -22.85 -22.48
N GLY A 272 -13.88 -22.77 -21.16
CA GLY A 272 -12.64 -23.07 -20.42
C GLY A 272 -11.61 -21.94 -20.43
N THR A 273 -11.90 -20.79 -21.03
CA THR A 273 -11.01 -19.62 -21.00
C THR A 273 -11.05 -18.99 -19.62
N LEU A 274 -9.87 -18.75 -19.02
CA LEU A 274 -9.75 -18.09 -17.73
C LEU A 274 -9.95 -16.58 -17.85
N PHE A 275 -10.68 -16.00 -16.91
CA PHE A 275 -10.89 -14.57 -16.78
C PHE A 275 -10.84 -14.16 -15.30
N GLU A 276 -10.49 -12.90 -15.04
CA GLU A 276 -10.46 -12.35 -13.68
C GLU A 276 -11.87 -12.28 -13.09
N GLU A 277 -11.96 -12.48 -11.77
CA GLU A 277 -13.23 -12.47 -11.03
C GLU A 277 -14.01 -11.17 -11.25
N THR A 278 -13.33 -10.03 -11.23
CA THR A 278 -13.93 -8.71 -11.35
C THR A 278 -13.04 -7.77 -12.17
N ASP A 279 -13.61 -6.64 -12.53
CA ASP A 279 -12.88 -5.53 -13.11
C ASP A 279 -12.04 -4.82 -12.02
N ARG A 280 -10.70 -4.86 -12.15
CA ARG A 280 -9.76 -4.27 -11.20
C ARG A 280 -9.91 -2.76 -11.10
N TYR A 281 -10.24 -2.07 -12.19
CA TYR A 281 -10.44 -0.62 -12.14
C TYR A 281 -11.69 -0.26 -11.33
N ALA A 282 -12.80 -0.96 -11.56
CA ALA A 282 -14.01 -0.77 -10.74
C ALA A 282 -13.75 -1.08 -9.26
N GLN A 283 -12.96 -2.12 -8.95
CA GLN A 283 -12.55 -2.41 -7.58
C GLN A 283 -11.67 -1.30 -6.98
N ALA A 284 -10.75 -0.72 -7.75
CA ALA A 284 -9.91 0.38 -7.29
C ALA A 284 -10.73 1.62 -6.90
N LEU A 285 -11.82 1.90 -7.62
CA LEU A 285 -12.76 2.98 -7.25
C LEU A 285 -13.45 2.70 -5.91
N LEU A 286 -13.89 1.47 -5.66
CA LEU A 286 -14.47 1.08 -4.37
C LEU A 286 -13.45 1.19 -3.23
N TYR A 287 -12.21 0.77 -3.46
CA TYR A 287 -11.14 0.86 -2.47
C TYR A 287 -10.78 2.31 -2.13
N LYS A 288 -10.79 3.20 -3.12
CA LYS A 288 -10.63 4.65 -2.91
C LYS A 288 -11.66 5.19 -1.91
N ASP A 289 -12.94 4.87 -2.12
CA ASP A 289 -14.02 5.37 -1.27
C ASP A 289 -13.96 4.73 0.13
N LEU A 290 -13.63 3.45 0.20
CA LEU A 290 -13.41 2.74 1.46
C LEU A 290 -12.25 3.35 2.27
N ALA A 291 -11.12 3.66 1.62
CA ALA A 291 -9.98 4.29 2.28
C ALA A 291 -10.33 5.66 2.87
N ARG A 292 -11.09 6.47 2.14
CA ARG A 292 -11.60 7.75 2.64
C ARG A 292 -12.52 7.59 3.86
N ALA A 293 -13.37 6.58 3.83
CA ALA A 293 -14.24 6.27 4.98
C ALA A 293 -13.43 5.82 6.21
N CYS A 294 -12.42 4.95 6.03
CA CYS A 294 -11.52 4.52 7.10
C CYS A 294 -10.71 5.70 7.69
N PHE A 295 -10.23 6.62 6.84
CA PHE A 295 -9.50 7.80 7.30
C PHE A 295 -10.39 8.76 8.09
N ALA A 296 -11.63 8.97 7.64
CA ALA A 296 -12.61 9.79 8.36
C ALA A 296 -12.94 9.19 9.74
N GLU A 297 -13.02 7.87 9.84
CA GLU A 297 -13.23 7.18 11.11
C GLU A 297 -12.01 7.32 12.03
N ALA A 298 -10.81 7.11 11.51
CA ALA A 298 -9.57 7.31 12.26
C ALA A 298 -9.45 8.74 12.80
N ALA A 299 -9.85 9.75 12.01
CA ALA A 299 -9.83 11.15 12.43
C ALA A 299 -10.84 11.47 13.54
N LYS A 300 -11.96 10.74 13.63
CA LYS A 300 -12.89 10.85 14.78
C LYS A 300 -12.27 10.25 16.04
N LEU A 301 -11.68 9.06 15.92
CA LEU A 301 -11.03 8.36 17.04
C LEU A 301 -9.88 9.16 17.67
N VAL A 302 -9.12 9.92 16.88
CA VAL A 302 -8.09 10.84 17.43
C VAL A 302 -8.74 11.88 18.34
N LYS A 303 -9.84 12.52 17.89
CA LYS A 303 -10.51 13.59 18.64
C LYS A 303 -11.20 13.11 19.93
N GLU A 304 -11.52 11.83 20.02
CA GLU A 304 -12.12 11.24 21.22
C GLU A 304 -11.07 10.89 22.29
N CYS A 305 -9.79 10.85 21.92
CA CYS A 305 -8.67 10.54 22.81
C CYS A 305 -7.95 11.80 23.35
N ASP A 306 -8.19 12.97 22.75
CA ASP A 306 -7.72 14.29 23.20
C ASP A 306 -8.71 14.91 24.18
#